data_b33640ea3cb0d5e8e476a4f2dbbd09fb
#
_entry.id   b33640ea3cb0d5e8e476a4f2dbbd09fb
#
_cell.length_a   1.000
_cell.length_b   1.000
_cell.length_c   1.000
_cell.angle_alpha   90.00
_cell.angle_beta   90.00
_cell.angle_gamma   90.00
#
_symmetry.space_group_name_H-M   'P 1'
#
loop_
_entity.id
_entity.type
_entity.pdbx_description
1 polymer ?
#
loop_
_entity_poly.entity_id
_entity_poly.type
_entity_poly.pdbx_seq_one_letter_code
_entity_poly.pdbx_strand_id
1 'polypeptide(L)'
;GFKVNMMDTQKSSYTSTFGNINTYTIYVAALMAISMILFTQEKNQKRMMWYYGNMILSIFALIMGNSDNAYLSLAAIFGLSPLWLFKTKTGIRKYMISLASFFTVIWCIEWINNAYASSVLGISSVFDLIAGHKFLPVLIAVLWIISGVLVFLDKKSKVSRTYTEETNKILIY
;
A
#
# COMPACT_ATOMS: atom_id res chain seq x y z
N GLY A 1 -0.90 26.46 -5.66
CA GLY A 1 0.48 26.29 -5.31
C GLY A 1 1.14 27.63 -5.03
N PHE A 2 1.86 27.73 -3.93
CA PHE A 2 2.67 28.90 -3.65
C PHE A 2 3.77 28.99 -4.72
N LYS A 3 3.83 30.13 -5.45
CA LYS A 3 4.95 30.44 -6.35
C LYS A 3 6.17 30.80 -5.48
N VAL A 4 6.86 29.79 -4.99
CA VAL A 4 8.20 29.98 -4.44
C VAL A 4 9.16 30.03 -5.62
N ASN A 5 10.16 30.92 -5.60
CA ASN A 5 11.24 30.97 -6.59
C ASN A 5 12.10 29.69 -6.46
N MET A 6 11.62 28.59 -7.04
CA MET A 6 12.35 27.34 -7.11
C MET A 6 13.18 27.32 -8.38
N MET A 7 14.39 26.76 -8.30
CA MET A 7 15.19 26.44 -9.49
C MET A 7 14.40 25.52 -10.41
N ASP A 8 14.53 25.66 -11.72
CA ASP A 8 13.74 24.90 -12.70
C ASP A 8 13.83 23.40 -12.52
N THR A 9 14.98 22.89 -12.05
CA THR A 9 15.18 21.49 -11.69
C THR A 9 14.37 21.01 -10.48
N GLN A 10 13.90 21.92 -9.62
CA GLN A 10 13.10 21.60 -8.43
C GLN A 10 11.58 21.72 -8.68
N LYS A 11 11.19 22.36 -9.78
CA LYS A 11 9.76 22.53 -10.13
C LYS A 11 9.06 21.22 -10.46
N SER A 12 9.81 20.19 -10.87
CA SER A 12 9.27 18.88 -11.20
C SER A 12 9.16 17.93 -9.98
N SER A 13 9.74 18.30 -8.83
CA SER A 13 9.74 17.47 -7.64
C SER A 13 8.80 18.02 -6.59
N TYR A 14 7.88 17.16 -6.10
CA TYR A 14 6.98 17.53 -5.02
C TYR A 14 7.70 17.39 -3.67
N THR A 15 8.07 18.52 -3.09
CA THR A 15 8.82 18.56 -1.81
C THR A 15 7.95 18.95 -0.61
N SER A 16 6.68 19.33 -0.85
CA SER A 16 5.80 19.87 0.17
C SER A 16 6.45 21.04 0.95
N THR A 17 6.13 21.19 2.21
CA THR A 17 6.73 22.20 3.11
C THR A 17 8.15 21.84 3.57
N PHE A 18 8.64 20.66 3.31
CA PHE A 18 9.98 20.23 3.70
C PHE A 18 11.10 20.88 2.90
N GLY A 19 10.80 21.39 1.70
CA GLY A 19 11.78 22.04 0.82
C GLY A 19 12.88 21.11 0.29
N ASN A 20 13.01 19.88 0.81
CA ASN A 20 13.96 18.88 0.40
C ASN A 20 13.26 17.55 0.14
N ILE A 21 13.44 16.99 -1.07
CA ILE A 21 12.78 15.77 -1.51
C ILE A 21 13.20 14.55 -0.67
N ASN A 22 14.44 14.47 -0.25
CA ASN A 22 14.93 13.33 0.53
C ASN A 22 14.32 13.33 1.93
N THR A 23 14.25 14.49 2.59
CA THR A 23 13.59 14.64 3.89
C THR A 23 12.11 14.30 3.81
N TYR A 24 11.42 14.80 2.78
CA TYR A 24 10.03 14.45 2.50
C TYR A 24 9.85 12.93 2.33
N THR A 25 10.68 12.31 1.49
CA THR A 25 10.60 10.88 1.18
C THR A 25 10.81 10.01 2.42
N ILE A 26 11.83 10.31 3.24
CA ILE A 26 12.10 9.57 4.48
C ILE A 26 10.93 9.68 5.45
N TYR A 27 10.39 10.88 5.63
CA TYR A 27 9.24 11.12 6.51
C TYR A 27 8.01 10.33 6.06
N VAL A 28 7.65 10.40 4.77
CA VAL A 28 6.48 9.70 4.23
C VAL A 28 6.70 8.18 4.25
N ALA A 29 7.92 7.70 3.99
CA ALA A 29 8.25 6.27 4.07
C ALA A 29 8.10 5.74 5.52
N ALA A 30 8.53 6.51 6.52
CA ALA A 30 8.33 6.16 7.91
C ALA A 30 6.84 6.09 8.28
N LEU A 31 6.03 7.07 7.85
CA LEU A 31 4.58 7.05 8.05
C LEU A 31 3.92 5.84 7.39
N MET A 32 4.34 5.49 6.17
CA MET A 32 3.86 4.31 5.46
C MET A 32 4.19 3.03 6.23
N ALA A 33 5.43 2.86 6.67
CA ALA A 33 5.87 1.68 7.41
C ALA A 33 5.09 1.52 8.72
N ILE A 34 4.95 2.59 9.50
CA ILE A 34 4.17 2.60 10.75
C ILE A 34 2.69 2.25 10.45
N SER A 35 2.09 2.89 9.45
CA SER A 35 0.69 2.65 9.08
C SER A 35 0.46 1.20 8.64
N MET A 36 1.38 0.61 7.89
CA MET A 36 1.33 -0.79 7.48
C MET A 36 1.42 -1.74 8.68
N ILE A 37 2.33 -1.49 9.62
CA ILE A 37 2.46 -2.28 10.84
C ILE A 37 1.18 -2.19 11.68
N LEU A 38 0.69 -0.99 11.94
CA LEU A 38 -0.53 -0.76 12.70
C LEU A 38 -1.75 -1.38 12.01
N PHE A 39 -1.88 -1.24 10.69
CA PHE A 39 -2.91 -1.92 9.91
C PHE A 39 -2.87 -3.44 10.11
N THR A 40 -1.68 -4.03 10.16
CA THR A 40 -1.55 -5.49 10.31
C THR A 40 -1.87 -5.99 11.72
N GLN A 41 -1.64 -5.19 12.75
CA GLN A 41 -1.83 -5.57 14.16
C GLN A 41 -3.21 -5.19 14.72
N GLU A 42 -3.82 -4.13 14.20
CA GLU A 42 -5.07 -3.61 14.75
C GLU A 42 -6.24 -4.59 14.55
N LYS A 43 -7.04 -4.75 15.60
CA LYS A 43 -8.25 -5.59 15.62
C LYS A 43 -9.52 -4.78 15.48
N ASN A 44 -9.50 -3.51 15.92
CA ASN A 44 -10.65 -2.62 15.80
C ASN A 44 -10.82 -2.18 14.35
N GLN A 45 -11.98 -2.49 13.76
CA GLN A 45 -12.26 -2.24 12.35
C GLN A 45 -12.11 -0.76 11.95
N LYS A 46 -12.60 0.17 12.79
CA LYS A 46 -12.53 1.62 12.49
C LYS A 46 -11.08 2.11 12.46
N ARG A 47 -10.27 1.73 13.46
CA ARG A 47 -8.85 2.09 13.51
C ARG A 47 -8.06 1.42 12.40
N MET A 48 -8.34 0.17 12.08
CA MET A 48 -7.72 -0.56 10.99
C MET A 48 -7.95 0.14 9.64
N MET A 49 -9.19 0.60 9.36
CA MET A 49 -9.51 1.35 8.14
C MET A 49 -8.76 2.69 8.08
N TRP A 50 -8.59 3.36 9.23
CA TRP A 50 -7.82 4.60 9.32
C TRP A 50 -6.34 4.38 8.97
N TYR A 51 -5.71 3.35 9.55
CA TYR A 51 -4.33 3.00 9.22
C TYR A 51 -4.15 2.56 7.76
N TYR A 52 -5.13 1.84 7.23
CA TYR A 52 -5.15 1.47 5.81
C TYR A 52 -5.22 2.71 4.91
N GLY A 53 -6.11 3.65 5.20
CA GLY A 53 -6.20 4.91 4.48
C GLY A 53 -4.90 5.72 4.50
N ASN A 54 -4.27 5.85 5.67
CA ASN A 54 -2.96 6.49 5.79
C ASN A 54 -1.86 5.79 4.99
N MET A 55 -1.86 4.46 4.96
CA MET A 55 -0.93 3.68 4.14
C MET A 55 -1.11 3.99 2.66
N ILE A 56 -2.34 4.01 2.14
CA ILE A 56 -2.64 4.33 0.74
C ILE A 56 -2.19 5.75 0.39
N LEU A 57 -2.50 6.73 1.24
CA LEU A 57 -2.07 8.12 1.04
C LEU A 57 -0.55 8.25 1.04
N SER A 58 0.14 7.50 1.91
CA SER A 58 1.60 7.50 1.95
C SER A 58 2.22 6.85 0.71
N ILE A 59 1.65 5.76 0.19
CA ILE A 59 2.07 5.15 -1.08
C ILE A 59 1.93 6.17 -2.22
N PHE A 60 0.77 6.80 -2.33
CA PHE A 60 0.52 7.84 -3.33
C PHE A 60 1.54 8.97 -3.22
N ALA A 61 1.76 9.48 -2.01
CA ALA A 61 2.69 10.58 -1.75
C ALA A 61 4.15 10.21 -2.08
N LEU A 62 4.59 8.98 -1.81
CA LEU A 62 5.92 8.48 -2.17
C LEU A 62 6.11 8.42 -3.69
N ILE A 63 5.12 7.92 -4.41
CA ILE A 63 5.17 7.83 -5.87
C ILE A 63 5.22 9.23 -6.49
N MET A 64 4.37 10.15 -6.02
CA MET A 64 4.32 11.53 -6.50
C MET A 64 5.55 12.36 -6.14
N GLY A 65 6.31 11.94 -5.13
CA GLY A 65 7.57 12.57 -4.74
C GLY A 65 8.67 12.41 -5.79
N ASN A 66 8.56 11.42 -6.67
CA ASN A 66 9.50 11.14 -7.77
C ASN A 66 10.98 11.17 -7.33
N SER A 67 11.31 10.39 -6.30
CA SER A 67 12.64 10.32 -5.71
C SER A 67 13.16 8.89 -5.72
N ASP A 68 14.45 8.71 -6.05
CA ASP A 68 15.10 7.40 -6.01
C ASP A 68 15.04 6.77 -4.60
N ASN A 69 15.08 7.60 -3.56
CA ASN A 69 14.93 7.14 -2.19
C ASN A 69 13.54 6.56 -1.90
N ALA A 70 12.50 6.97 -2.65
CA ALA A 70 11.16 6.39 -2.52
C ALA A 70 11.15 4.92 -2.99
N TYR A 71 11.84 4.61 -4.09
CA TYR A 71 11.92 3.23 -4.60
C TYR A 71 12.63 2.31 -3.62
N LEU A 72 13.78 2.78 -3.09
CA LEU A 72 14.53 2.03 -2.10
C LEU A 72 13.71 1.81 -0.82
N SER A 73 13.01 2.83 -0.35
CA SER A 73 12.15 2.75 0.82
C SER A 73 10.98 1.77 0.63
N LEU A 74 10.31 1.82 -0.52
CA LEU A 74 9.23 0.89 -0.86
C LEU A 74 9.75 -0.54 -0.99
N ALA A 75 10.89 -0.74 -1.66
CA ALA A 75 11.53 -2.04 -1.77
C ALA A 75 11.91 -2.60 -0.39
N ALA A 76 12.43 -1.78 0.51
CA ALA A 76 12.75 -2.18 1.87
C ALA A 76 11.50 -2.53 2.67
N ILE A 77 10.44 -1.70 2.63
CA ILE A 77 9.20 -1.94 3.36
C ILE A 77 8.53 -3.23 2.89
N PHE A 78 8.32 -3.38 1.58
CA PHE A 78 7.67 -4.58 1.04
C PHE A 78 8.58 -5.81 1.04
N GLY A 79 9.89 -5.65 0.92
CA GLY A 79 10.85 -6.75 0.93
C GLY A 79 11.13 -7.31 2.32
N LEU A 80 11.17 -6.47 3.36
CA LEU A 80 11.49 -6.91 4.71
C LEU A 80 10.25 -7.26 5.54
N SER A 81 9.10 -6.64 5.29
CA SER A 81 7.87 -6.90 6.05
C SER A 81 7.40 -8.37 6.01
N PRO A 82 7.59 -9.17 4.92
CA PRO A 82 7.26 -10.59 4.92
C PRO A 82 7.97 -11.40 6.01
N LEU A 83 9.22 -11.05 6.32
CA LEU A 83 10.01 -11.76 7.34
C LEU A 83 9.28 -11.83 8.71
N TRP A 84 8.47 -10.83 8.97
CA TRP A 84 7.68 -10.76 10.20
C TRP A 84 6.21 -11.11 9.99
N LEU A 85 5.59 -10.58 8.94
CA LEU A 85 4.15 -10.73 8.70
C LEU A 85 3.76 -12.16 8.32
N PHE A 86 4.64 -12.93 7.66
CA PHE A 86 4.34 -14.29 7.23
C PHE A 86 4.33 -15.32 8.38
N LYS A 87 4.68 -14.90 9.59
CA LYS A 87 4.52 -15.75 10.79
C LYS A 87 3.06 -16.01 11.16
N THR A 88 2.11 -15.23 10.65
CA THR A 88 0.69 -15.35 10.97
C THR A 88 -0.19 -15.31 9.72
N LYS A 89 -1.26 -16.11 9.69
CA LYS A 89 -2.24 -16.12 8.60
C LYS A 89 -2.85 -14.72 8.36
N THR A 90 -3.12 -14.00 9.42
CA THR A 90 -3.63 -12.62 9.35
C THR A 90 -2.59 -11.68 8.76
N GLY A 91 -1.32 -11.85 9.10
CA GLY A 91 -0.23 -11.05 8.54
C GLY A 91 -0.06 -11.28 7.03
N ILE A 92 -0.06 -12.55 6.58
CA ILE A 92 -0.01 -12.87 5.14
C ILE A 92 -1.15 -12.21 4.40
N ARG A 93 -2.39 -12.36 4.89
CA ARG A 93 -3.58 -11.75 4.28
C ARG A 93 -3.46 -10.24 4.17
N LYS A 94 -3.10 -9.55 5.25
CA LYS A 94 -2.98 -8.10 5.28
C LYS A 94 -1.80 -7.60 4.43
N TYR A 95 -0.71 -8.36 4.37
CA TYR A 95 0.39 -8.08 3.45
C TYR A 95 -0.06 -8.17 1.99
N MET A 96 -0.80 -9.20 1.60
CA MET A 96 -1.32 -9.34 0.24
C MET A 96 -2.27 -8.21 -0.14
N ILE A 97 -3.12 -7.76 0.79
CA ILE A 97 -3.96 -6.57 0.60
C ILE A 97 -3.10 -5.32 0.39
N SER A 98 -2.05 -5.12 1.20
CA SER A 98 -1.15 -3.96 1.06
C SER A 98 -0.42 -3.97 -0.28
N LEU A 99 0.06 -5.13 -0.72
CA LEU A 99 0.73 -5.29 -2.00
C LEU A 99 -0.22 -5.06 -3.19
N ALA A 100 -1.43 -5.62 -3.14
CA ALA A 100 -2.47 -5.37 -4.13
C ALA A 100 -2.81 -3.88 -4.24
N SER A 101 -2.94 -3.22 -3.08
CA SER A 101 -3.20 -1.78 -3.01
C SER A 101 -2.08 -0.95 -3.59
N PHE A 102 -0.82 -1.33 -3.34
CA PHE A 102 0.35 -0.65 -3.92
C PHE A 102 0.30 -0.64 -5.45
N PHE A 103 0.10 -1.79 -6.08
CA PHE A 103 -0.01 -1.86 -7.54
C PHE A 103 -1.27 -1.16 -8.06
N THR A 104 -2.37 -1.18 -7.32
CA THR A 104 -3.60 -0.45 -7.66
C THR A 104 -3.36 1.05 -7.67
N VAL A 105 -2.63 1.59 -6.69
CA VAL A 105 -2.27 3.02 -6.64
C VAL A 105 -1.40 3.40 -7.84
N ILE A 106 -0.39 2.61 -8.20
CA ILE A 106 0.43 2.84 -9.39
C ILE A 106 -0.46 2.92 -10.64
N TRP A 107 -1.36 1.97 -10.81
CA TRP A 107 -2.26 1.93 -11.96
C TRP A 107 -3.22 3.13 -11.99
N CYS A 108 -3.76 3.53 -10.84
CA CYS A 108 -4.63 4.71 -10.75
C CYS A 108 -3.88 6.00 -11.10
N ILE A 109 -2.64 6.15 -10.64
CA ILE A 109 -1.82 7.33 -10.96
C ILE A 109 -1.55 7.37 -12.47
N GLU A 110 -1.19 6.25 -13.06
CA GLU A 110 -0.95 6.17 -14.50
C GLU A 110 -2.23 6.47 -15.31
N TRP A 111 -3.38 5.96 -14.88
CA TRP A 111 -4.66 6.29 -15.50
C TRP A 111 -4.96 7.80 -15.44
N ILE A 112 -4.73 8.45 -14.29
CA ILE A 112 -4.89 9.90 -14.13
C ILE A 112 -3.91 10.64 -15.03
N ASN A 113 -2.66 10.20 -15.10
CA ASN A 113 -1.62 10.79 -15.92
C ASN A 113 -2.00 10.77 -17.40
N ASN A 114 -2.51 9.64 -17.90
CA ASN A 114 -2.97 9.51 -19.28
C ASN A 114 -4.24 10.32 -19.57
N ALA A 115 -5.17 10.40 -18.61
CA ALA A 115 -6.41 11.16 -18.77
C ALA A 115 -6.19 12.69 -18.78
N TYR A 116 -5.17 13.17 -18.08
CA TYR A 116 -4.88 14.60 -17.90
C TYR A 116 -3.47 14.99 -18.33
N ALA A 117 -2.93 14.35 -19.36
CA ALA A 117 -1.56 14.52 -19.85
C ALA A 117 -1.13 15.97 -20.13
N SER A 118 -2.09 16.85 -20.45
CA SER A 118 -1.83 18.30 -20.66
C SER A 118 -1.66 19.11 -19.38
N SER A 119 -2.10 18.58 -18.23
CA SER A 119 -2.20 19.32 -16.97
C SER A 119 -1.36 18.73 -15.85
N VAL A 120 -0.87 17.51 -16.01
CA VAL A 120 -0.11 16.75 -15.01
C VAL A 120 1.27 16.46 -15.55
N LEU A 121 2.31 16.76 -14.76
CA LEU A 121 3.66 16.28 -15.03
C LEU A 121 3.67 14.78 -14.76
N GLY A 122 3.93 13.98 -15.79
CA GLY A 122 3.91 12.52 -15.71
C GLY A 122 4.82 11.93 -14.64
N ILE A 123 4.55 10.69 -14.26
CA ILE A 123 5.46 9.92 -13.44
C ILE A 123 6.67 9.61 -14.30
N SER A 124 7.84 10.18 -13.99
CA SER A 124 9.07 9.75 -14.62
C SER A 124 9.65 8.57 -13.86
N SER A 125 10.21 7.58 -14.54
CA SER A 125 11.11 6.57 -14.01
C SER A 125 10.57 5.14 -13.86
N VAL A 126 10.98 4.43 -12.80
CA VAL A 126 10.72 3.01 -12.57
C VAL A 126 9.22 2.68 -12.50
N PHE A 127 8.40 3.58 -11.97
CA PHE A 127 6.94 3.36 -11.90
C PHE A 127 6.28 3.45 -13.27
N ASP A 128 6.80 4.27 -14.18
CA ASP A 128 6.36 4.35 -15.57
C ASP A 128 6.63 3.02 -16.30
N LEU A 129 7.80 2.44 -16.08
CA LEU A 129 8.12 1.09 -16.58
C LEU A 129 7.14 0.02 -16.07
N ILE A 130 6.76 0.08 -14.80
CA ILE A 130 5.81 -0.87 -14.19
C ILE A 130 4.41 -0.61 -14.73
N ALA A 131 4.00 0.65 -14.81
CA ALA A 131 2.66 1.07 -15.23
C ALA A 131 2.41 0.82 -16.72
N GLY A 132 3.41 1.05 -17.58
CA GLY A 132 3.32 0.83 -19.03
C GLY A 132 3.21 -0.64 -19.45
N HIS A 133 3.41 -1.59 -18.53
CA HIS A 133 3.30 -3.01 -18.85
C HIS A 133 1.83 -3.45 -18.88
N LYS A 134 1.38 -3.98 -20.03
CA LYS A 134 0.03 -4.55 -20.22
C LYS A 134 -0.35 -5.64 -19.20
N PHE A 135 0.62 -6.18 -18.51
CA PHE A 135 0.50 -7.20 -17.49
C PHE A 135 0.04 -6.64 -16.13
N LEU A 136 0.20 -5.32 -15.86
CA LEU A 136 -0.14 -4.72 -14.56
C LEU A 136 -1.61 -4.94 -14.12
N PRO A 137 -2.64 -4.72 -14.97
CA PRO A 137 -4.03 -4.98 -14.58
C PRO A 137 -4.29 -6.45 -14.22
N VAL A 138 -3.63 -7.38 -14.93
CA VAL A 138 -3.74 -8.81 -14.64
C VAL A 138 -3.10 -9.14 -13.29
N LEU A 139 -1.92 -8.59 -13.01
CA LEU A 139 -1.26 -8.75 -11.70
C LEU A 139 -2.14 -8.22 -10.56
N ILE A 140 -2.73 -7.04 -10.72
CA ILE A 140 -3.65 -6.46 -9.74
C ILE A 140 -4.83 -7.39 -9.50
N ALA A 141 -5.48 -7.88 -10.56
CA ALA A 141 -6.61 -8.80 -10.46
C ALA A 141 -6.23 -10.09 -9.70
N VAL A 142 -5.09 -10.69 -10.02
CA VAL A 142 -4.58 -11.89 -9.35
C VAL A 142 -4.34 -11.62 -7.86
N LEU A 143 -3.69 -10.51 -7.51
CA LEU A 143 -3.42 -10.16 -6.12
C LEU A 143 -4.70 -9.92 -5.32
N TRP A 144 -5.72 -9.27 -5.92
CA TRP A 144 -7.01 -9.08 -5.26
C TRP A 144 -7.80 -10.39 -5.11
N ILE A 145 -7.73 -11.28 -6.11
CA ILE A 145 -8.33 -12.63 -6.01
C ILE A 145 -7.68 -13.42 -4.89
N ILE A 146 -6.34 -13.47 -4.82
CA ILE A 146 -5.61 -14.14 -3.74
C ILE A 146 -6.01 -13.55 -2.38
N SER A 147 -6.05 -12.22 -2.26
CA SER A 147 -6.45 -11.54 -1.04
C SER A 147 -7.88 -11.90 -0.63
N GLY A 148 -8.81 -11.94 -1.58
CA GLY A 148 -10.21 -12.34 -1.37
C GLY A 148 -10.35 -13.79 -0.90
N VAL A 149 -9.62 -14.72 -1.55
CA VAL A 149 -9.59 -16.12 -1.15
C VAL A 149 -9.05 -16.29 0.28
N LEU A 150 -7.97 -15.59 0.64
CA LEU A 150 -7.42 -15.63 1.99
C LEU A 150 -8.41 -15.10 3.04
N VAL A 151 -9.14 -14.02 2.73
CA VAL A 151 -10.20 -13.49 3.60
C VAL A 151 -11.33 -14.51 3.78
N PHE A 152 -11.76 -15.14 2.70
CA PHE A 152 -12.84 -16.13 2.72
C PHE A 152 -12.46 -17.39 3.53
N LEU A 153 -11.25 -17.90 3.32
CA LEU A 153 -10.74 -19.06 4.07
C LEU A 153 -10.61 -18.77 5.57
N ASP A 154 -10.16 -17.58 5.95
CA ASP A 154 -10.06 -17.18 7.36
C ASP A 154 -11.44 -17.09 8.02
N LYS A 155 -12.41 -16.52 7.31
CA LYS A 155 -13.81 -16.44 7.79
C LYS A 155 -14.41 -17.84 7.98
N LYS A 156 -14.23 -18.73 7.01
CA LYS A 156 -14.72 -20.12 7.08
C LYS A 156 -14.10 -20.89 8.25
N SER A 157 -12.80 -20.73 8.47
CA SER A 157 -12.08 -21.38 9.59
C SER A 157 -12.57 -20.91 10.97
N LYS A 158 -12.92 -19.63 11.12
CA LYS A 158 -13.48 -19.10 12.37
C LYS A 158 -14.88 -19.66 12.64
N VAL A 159 -15.73 -19.71 11.64
CA VAL A 159 -17.09 -20.27 11.74
C VAL A 159 -17.02 -21.75 12.15
N SER A 160 -16.16 -22.55 11.50
CA SER A 160 -15.98 -23.96 11.83
C SER A 160 -15.54 -24.18 13.29
N ARG A 161 -14.62 -23.37 13.80
CA ARG A 161 -14.19 -23.46 15.21
C ARG A 161 -15.33 -23.14 16.17
N THR A 162 -16.13 -22.13 15.91
CA THR A 162 -17.28 -21.75 16.75
C THR A 162 -18.27 -22.89 16.85
N TYR A 163 -18.64 -23.53 15.72
CA TYR A 163 -19.52 -24.70 15.72
C TYR A 163 -18.95 -25.87 16.52
N THR A 164 -17.65 -26.16 16.41
CA THR A 164 -17.01 -27.23 17.16
C THR A 164 -16.99 -26.98 18.67
N GLU A 165 -16.74 -25.72 19.09
CA GLU A 165 -16.78 -25.34 20.50
C GLU A 165 -18.19 -25.41 21.10
N GLU A 166 -19.22 -24.99 20.36
CA GLU A 166 -20.61 -25.11 20.80
C GLU A 166 -21.04 -26.58 20.90
N THR A 167 -20.70 -27.42 19.90
CA THR A 167 -21.04 -28.83 19.92
C THR A 167 -20.36 -29.57 21.09
N ASN A 168 -19.09 -29.23 21.38
CA ASN A 168 -18.42 -29.80 22.53
C ASN A 168 -19.02 -29.37 23.88
N LYS A 169 -19.53 -28.16 24.00
CA LYS A 169 -20.25 -27.74 25.21
C LYS A 169 -21.55 -28.47 25.43
N ILE A 170 -22.27 -28.81 24.36
CA ILE A 170 -23.54 -29.56 24.43
C ILE A 170 -23.29 -31.04 24.84
N LEU A 171 -22.14 -31.62 24.49
CA LEU A 171 -21.78 -33.00 24.80
C LEU A 171 -21.26 -33.18 26.25
N ILE A 172 -20.97 -32.14 26.98
CA ILE A 172 -20.46 -32.17 28.37
C ILE A 172 -21.59 -31.97 29.41
N TYR A 173 -22.81 -31.66 28.98
CA TYR A 173 -24.00 -31.62 29.81
C TYR A 173 -24.93 -32.80 29.49
#